data_263ab17e303560c4abd74864e835913c
#
_entry.id   263ab17e303560c4abd74864e835913c
#
_cell.length_a   1.000
_cell.length_b   1.000
_cell.length_c   1.000
_cell.angle_alpha   90.00
_cell.angle_beta   90.00
_cell.angle_gamma   90.00
#
_symmetry.space_group_name_H-M   'P 1'
#
loop_
_entity.id
_entity.type
_entity.pdbx_description
1 polymer ?
#
loop_
_entity_poly.entity_id
_entity_poly.type
_entity_poly.pdbx_seq_one_letter_code
_entity_poly.pdbx_strand_id
1 'polypeptide(L)'
;MIMKTFRVLATLGFVLLAAGCKESITEPPPVESTLPIHTITNIPADTGSVAKYTYFSLRDSSIITGSDTATVKWDLAFAATTIRTNSGTSGPGQGGAIVLSGTDFDTVSQAMASGYSVDTSATKLAITTGSDKGWYHYDFATNIITPIAGRVLIIRTADGRYAKMQIVSYYKDAPVTPTQNDISRFYTFRYVFQPDGSTTLR
;
A
#
# COMPACT_ATOMS: atom_id res chain seq x y z
N MET A 1 -9.36 94.00 -42.52
CA MET A 1 -8.49 92.86 -42.34
C MET A 1 -8.42 92.60 -40.84
N ILE A 2 -9.20 91.66 -40.31
CA ILE A 2 -9.50 91.51 -38.89
C ILE A 2 -8.76 90.24 -38.43
N MET A 3 -7.80 90.47 -37.54
CA MET A 3 -7.06 89.37 -36.87
C MET A 3 -7.85 88.80 -35.70
N LYS A 4 -8.28 87.53 -35.73
CA LYS A 4 -8.87 86.88 -34.58
C LYS A 4 -7.81 86.16 -33.77
N THR A 5 -7.64 86.60 -32.55
CA THR A 5 -6.77 85.94 -31.55
C THR A 5 -7.48 84.75 -30.95
N PHE A 6 -6.84 83.57 -31.03
CA PHE A 6 -7.30 82.32 -30.42
C PHE A 6 -6.65 82.16 -29.04
N ARG A 7 -7.48 82.13 -27.97
CA ARG A 7 -7.03 81.79 -26.64
C ARG A 7 -7.07 80.27 -26.45
N VAL A 8 -5.92 79.66 -26.17
CA VAL A 8 -5.79 78.27 -25.81
C VAL A 8 -5.95 78.18 -24.29
N LEU A 9 -6.97 77.44 -23.84
CA LEU A 9 -7.20 77.12 -22.43
C LEU A 9 -6.51 75.78 -22.17
N ALA A 10 -5.45 75.79 -21.33
CA ALA A 10 -4.77 74.56 -20.91
C ALA A 10 -5.50 73.98 -19.67
N THR A 11 -6.18 72.85 -19.86
CA THR A 11 -6.73 72.06 -18.77
C THR A 11 -5.67 71.11 -18.21
N LEU A 12 -5.27 71.34 -16.95
CA LEU A 12 -4.34 70.49 -16.21
C LEU A 12 -5.11 69.26 -15.67
N GLY A 13 -4.92 68.13 -16.33
CA GLY A 13 -5.51 66.84 -15.89
C GLY A 13 -4.67 66.23 -14.74
N PHE A 14 -5.29 66.10 -13.58
CA PHE A 14 -4.69 65.46 -12.40
C PHE A 14 -4.90 63.94 -12.55
N VAL A 15 -3.84 63.18 -12.86
CA VAL A 15 -3.87 61.69 -12.90
C VAL A 15 -3.65 61.17 -11.49
N LEU A 16 -4.70 60.65 -10.85
CA LEU A 16 -4.56 59.85 -9.61
C LEU A 16 -4.04 58.47 -9.98
N LEU A 17 -2.79 58.18 -9.62
CA LEU A 17 -2.25 56.81 -9.59
C LEU A 17 -2.78 56.09 -8.34
N ALA A 18 -3.78 55.26 -8.49
CA ALA A 18 -4.18 54.29 -7.47
C ALA A 18 -3.15 53.13 -7.46
N ALA A 19 -2.23 53.18 -6.51
CA ALA A 19 -1.37 52.03 -6.20
C ALA A 19 -2.21 50.95 -5.51
N GLY A 20 -2.77 50.00 -6.29
CA GLY A 20 -3.43 48.83 -5.79
C GLY A 20 -2.37 47.86 -5.23
N CYS A 21 -2.26 47.75 -3.91
CA CYS A 21 -1.59 46.62 -3.27
C CYS A 21 -2.35 45.34 -3.66
N LYS A 22 -1.77 44.52 -4.55
CA LYS A 22 -2.20 43.13 -4.67
C LYS A 22 -1.74 42.39 -3.41
N GLU A 23 -2.63 42.15 -2.47
CA GLU A 23 -2.41 41.15 -1.45
C GLU A 23 -2.24 39.79 -2.16
N SER A 24 -1.02 39.25 -2.10
CA SER A 24 -0.74 37.88 -2.50
C SER A 24 -1.40 36.98 -1.46
N ILE A 25 -2.57 36.43 -1.80
CA ILE A 25 -3.17 35.36 -1.02
C ILE A 25 -2.26 34.15 -1.22
N THR A 26 -1.37 33.92 -0.26
CA THR A 26 -0.59 32.68 -0.17
C THR A 26 -1.58 31.58 0.17
N GLU A 27 -1.95 30.76 -0.81
CA GLU A 27 -2.75 29.57 -0.59
C GLU A 27 -2.03 28.69 0.44
N PRO A 28 -2.71 28.24 1.53
CA PRO A 28 -2.07 27.39 2.51
C PRO A 28 -1.55 26.12 1.79
N PRO A 29 -0.38 25.60 2.19
CA PRO A 29 0.18 24.41 1.57
C PRO A 29 -0.86 23.28 1.64
N PRO A 30 -0.97 22.45 0.58
CA PRO A 30 -1.90 21.32 0.56
C PRO A 30 -1.70 20.45 1.80
N VAL A 31 -2.76 20.21 2.55
CA VAL A 31 -2.72 19.25 3.66
C VAL A 31 -2.48 17.88 3.02
N GLU A 32 -1.27 17.34 3.17
CA GLU A 32 -0.98 15.97 2.74
C GLU A 32 -1.85 15.01 3.57
N SER A 33 -2.87 14.44 2.94
CA SER A 33 -3.69 13.41 3.56
C SER A 33 -2.85 12.16 3.73
N THR A 34 -2.56 11.78 4.97
CA THR A 34 -1.89 10.51 5.26
C THR A 34 -2.89 9.37 5.15
N LEU A 35 -2.52 8.32 4.41
CA LEU A 35 -3.33 7.11 4.33
C LEU A 35 -3.31 6.36 5.68
N PRO A 36 -4.44 5.75 6.10
CA PRO A 36 -4.49 5.02 7.36
C PRO A 36 -3.62 3.76 7.32
N ILE A 37 -2.94 3.49 8.42
CA ILE A 37 -2.28 2.19 8.67
C ILE A 37 -3.32 1.26 9.27
N HIS A 38 -3.63 0.18 8.58
CA HIS A 38 -4.49 -0.90 9.07
C HIS A 38 -3.63 -1.97 9.74
N THR A 39 -4.04 -2.45 10.90
CA THR A 39 -3.45 -3.61 11.57
C THR A 39 -4.48 -4.72 11.64
N ILE A 40 -4.16 -5.86 11.04
CA ILE A 40 -5.00 -7.05 11.01
C ILE A 40 -4.35 -8.13 11.86
N THR A 41 -5.11 -8.76 12.71
CA THR A 41 -4.63 -9.76 13.66
C THR A 41 -5.31 -11.10 13.44
N ASN A 42 -4.56 -12.18 13.69
CA ASN A 42 -5.08 -13.54 13.76
C ASN A 42 -5.79 -14.04 12.48
N ILE A 43 -5.29 -13.67 11.29
CA ILE A 43 -5.78 -14.28 10.05
C ILE A 43 -5.33 -15.74 10.00
N PRO A 44 -6.26 -16.72 10.03
CA PRO A 44 -5.89 -18.11 9.98
C PRO A 44 -5.33 -18.49 8.60
N ALA A 45 -4.32 -19.37 8.56
CA ALA A 45 -3.63 -19.75 7.34
C ALA A 45 -3.42 -21.27 7.30
N ASP A 46 -4.42 -22.02 6.84
CA ASP A 46 -4.39 -23.49 6.83
C ASP A 46 -4.18 -24.06 8.25
N THR A 47 -5.16 -23.87 9.10
CA THR A 47 -5.13 -24.36 10.49
C THR A 47 -5.70 -25.79 10.62
N GLY A 48 -6.11 -26.41 9.51
CA GLY A 48 -6.67 -27.77 9.46
C GLY A 48 -5.76 -28.78 8.76
N SER A 49 -6.25 -30.03 8.59
CA SER A 49 -5.53 -31.13 7.96
C SER A 49 -5.46 -31.05 6.41
N VAL A 50 -6.23 -30.17 5.80
CA VAL A 50 -6.27 -29.95 4.34
C VAL A 50 -5.83 -28.53 4.05
N ALA A 51 -4.93 -28.35 3.08
CA ALA A 51 -4.46 -27.05 2.66
C ALA A 51 -5.62 -26.16 2.21
N LYS A 52 -5.93 -25.15 2.99
CA LYS A 52 -7.04 -24.23 2.79
C LYS A 52 -6.56 -22.81 2.84
N TYR A 53 -6.71 -22.10 1.74
CA TYR A 53 -6.39 -20.68 1.68
C TYR A 53 -7.44 -19.81 2.37
N THR A 54 -6.98 -18.86 3.16
CA THR A 54 -7.80 -17.74 3.65
C THR A 54 -7.56 -16.55 2.73
N TYR A 55 -8.59 -16.12 2.02
CA TYR A 55 -8.56 -15.04 1.06
C TYR A 55 -8.87 -13.71 1.76
N PHE A 56 -8.14 -12.66 1.43
CA PHE A 56 -8.24 -11.37 2.10
C PHE A 56 -8.28 -10.21 1.12
N SER A 57 -9.20 -9.26 1.35
CA SER A 57 -9.29 -7.98 0.63
C SER A 57 -8.58 -6.89 1.43
N LEU A 58 -7.56 -6.26 0.84
CA LEU A 58 -6.87 -5.12 1.42
C LEU A 58 -7.75 -3.86 1.42
N ARG A 59 -8.65 -3.74 0.43
CA ARG A 59 -9.62 -2.64 0.35
C ARG A 59 -10.62 -2.69 1.50
N ASP A 60 -11.20 -3.86 1.74
CA ASP A 60 -12.32 -4.02 2.67
C ASP A 60 -11.85 -4.43 4.07
N SER A 61 -10.54 -4.65 4.26
CA SER A 61 -9.96 -5.16 5.51
C SER A 61 -10.66 -6.43 6.00
N SER A 62 -11.03 -7.34 5.11
CA SER A 62 -11.91 -8.47 5.42
C SER A 62 -11.52 -9.77 4.72
N ILE A 63 -11.91 -10.89 5.34
CA ILE A 63 -11.79 -12.22 4.76
C ILE A 63 -12.90 -12.40 3.71
N ILE A 64 -12.52 -12.92 2.54
CA ILE A 64 -13.41 -13.23 1.42
C ILE A 64 -13.72 -14.71 1.42
N THR A 65 -14.98 -15.06 1.26
CA THR A 65 -15.47 -16.46 1.32
C THR A 65 -16.41 -16.80 0.18
N GLY A 66 -16.75 -18.08 0.05
CA GLY A 66 -17.74 -18.58 -0.92
C GLY A 66 -17.29 -18.38 -2.37
N SER A 67 -18.23 -18.05 -3.24
CA SER A 67 -17.98 -17.83 -4.67
C SER A 67 -17.07 -16.65 -4.97
N ASP A 68 -16.95 -15.70 -4.06
CA ASP A 68 -16.13 -14.51 -4.22
C ASP A 68 -14.62 -14.83 -4.24
N THR A 69 -14.20 -16.00 -3.72
CA THR A 69 -12.81 -16.49 -3.81
C THR A 69 -12.37 -16.80 -5.24
N ALA A 70 -13.29 -16.95 -6.19
CA ALA A 70 -13.00 -17.12 -7.61
C ALA A 70 -12.99 -15.81 -8.42
N THR A 71 -13.09 -14.67 -7.75
CA THR A 71 -13.22 -13.35 -8.37
C THR A 71 -12.04 -12.44 -8.04
N VAL A 72 -12.09 -11.18 -8.48
CA VAL A 72 -11.12 -10.12 -8.14
C VAL A 72 -11.40 -9.43 -6.81
N LYS A 73 -12.25 -9.97 -5.95
CA LYS A 73 -12.62 -9.36 -4.67
C LYS A 73 -11.57 -9.56 -3.56
N TRP A 74 -10.60 -10.41 -3.76
CA TRP A 74 -9.49 -10.62 -2.82
C TRP A 74 -8.16 -10.22 -3.45
N ASP A 75 -7.19 -9.90 -2.64
CA ASP A 75 -5.86 -9.46 -3.07
C ASP A 75 -4.78 -10.47 -2.69
N LEU A 76 -4.86 -11.00 -1.47
CA LEU A 76 -3.92 -11.96 -0.91
C LEU A 76 -4.63 -13.21 -0.40
N ALA A 77 -3.95 -14.35 -0.48
CA ALA A 77 -4.44 -15.60 0.09
C ALA A 77 -3.34 -16.31 0.89
N PHE A 78 -3.67 -16.72 2.11
CA PHE A 78 -2.73 -17.23 3.10
C PHE A 78 -2.99 -18.74 3.34
N ALA A 79 -1.91 -19.56 3.27
CA ALA A 79 -1.93 -20.96 3.69
C ALA A 79 -0.56 -21.35 4.23
N ALA A 80 -0.49 -21.79 5.48
CA ALA A 80 0.76 -22.02 6.18
C ALA A 80 1.70 -20.80 5.98
N THR A 81 2.92 -20.98 5.50
CA THR A 81 3.87 -19.88 5.21
C THR A 81 3.73 -19.27 3.81
N THR A 82 2.79 -19.78 3.02
CA THR A 82 2.57 -19.33 1.64
C THR A 82 1.62 -18.15 1.60
N ILE A 83 2.00 -17.11 0.86
CA ILE A 83 1.14 -15.99 0.52
C ILE A 83 1.03 -15.94 -1.00
N ARG A 84 -0.19 -16.01 -1.53
CA ARG A 84 -0.52 -15.86 -2.95
C ARG A 84 -1.05 -14.47 -3.22
N THR A 85 -0.81 -13.97 -4.42
CA THR A 85 -1.48 -12.78 -4.96
C THR A 85 -2.60 -13.19 -5.91
N ASN A 86 -3.64 -12.40 -6.02
CA ASN A 86 -4.71 -12.64 -6.99
C ASN A 86 -4.22 -12.31 -8.40
N SER A 87 -3.46 -13.24 -8.97
CA SER A 87 -2.82 -13.09 -10.28
C SER A 87 -2.49 -14.46 -10.91
N GLY A 88 -2.33 -14.48 -12.21
CA GLY A 88 -1.81 -15.60 -12.97
C GLY A 88 -2.53 -16.91 -12.66
N THR A 89 -1.84 -17.92 -12.07
CA THR A 89 -2.43 -19.21 -11.74
C THR A 89 -3.20 -19.23 -10.41
N SER A 90 -3.08 -18.18 -9.59
CA SER A 90 -3.71 -18.13 -8.27
C SER A 90 -5.07 -17.44 -8.29
N GLY A 91 -5.35 -16.58 -9.28
CA GLY A 91 -6.63 -15.90 -9.40
C GLY A 91 -6.72 -15.03 -10.66
N PRO A 92 -7.94 -14.55 -10.98
CA PRO A 92 -8.22 -13.82 -12.23
C PRO A 92 -7.78 -12.35 -12.23
N GLY A 93 -7.25 -11.84 -11.10
CA GLY A 93 -6.90 -10.44 -10.93
C GLY A 93 -5.57 -10.04 -11.58
N GLN A 94 -5.26 -8.75 -11.48
CA GLN A 94 -4.01 -8.15 -11.95
C GLN A 94 -2.95 -8.07 -10.83
N GLY A 95 -3.14 -8.77 -9.74
CA GLY A 95 -2.31 -8.74 -8.55
C GLY A 95 -0.83 -8.99 -8.81
N GLY A 96 -0.01 -8.76 -7.83
CA GLY A 96 1.43 -9.01 -7.88
C GLY A 96 2.14 -8.45 -6.67
N ALA A 97 3.42 -8.78 -6.52
CA ALA A 97 4.21 -8.30 -5.40
C ALA A 97 5.65 -7.96 -5.79
N ILE A 98 6.21 -6.99 -5.07
CA ILE A 98 7.65 -6.72 -5.00
C ILE A 98 8.06 -6.86 -3.53
N VAL A 99 9.12 -7.61 -3.27
CA VAL A 99 9.63 -7.84 -1.91
C VAL A 99 10.84 -6.92 -1.69
N LEU A 100 10.70 -5.93 -0.82
CA LEU A 100 11.78 -5.04 -0.40
C LEU A 100 12.53 -5.64 0.79
N SER A 101 13.84 -5.43 0.85
CA SER A 101 14.72 -5.90 1.92
C SER A 101 15.51 -4.74 2.50
N GLY A 102 15.77 -4.76 3.81
CA GLY A 102 16.53 -3.71 4.49
C GLY A 102 15.79 -2.35 4.49
N THR A 103 14.46 -2.37 4.43
CA THR A 103 13.62 -1.19 4.28
C THR A 103 12.64 -1.08 5.45
N ASP A 104 12.52 0.10 6.03
CA ASP A 104 11.51 0.35 7.05
C ASP A 104 10.15 0.59 6.39
N PHE A 105 9.11 -0.05 6.92
CA PHE A 105 7.73 0.14 6.46
C PHE A 105 7.28 1.60 6.45
N ASP A 106 7.67 2.36 7.48
CA ASP A 106 7.22 3.75 7.64
C ASP A 106 7.93 4.69 6.65
N THR A 107 9.12 4.31 6.15
CA THR A 107 9.85 5.10 5.14
C THR A 107 9.38 4.87 3.70
N VAL A 108 8.63 3.80 3.44
CA VAL A 108 8.08 3.52 2.11
C VAL A 108 6.90 4.44 1.83
N SER A 109 7.11 5.46 1.03
CA SER A 109 6.12 6.47 0.68
C SER A 109 5.47 6.28 -0.70
N GLN A 110 6.04 5.39 -1.53
CA GLN A 110 5.52 5.13 -2.88
C GLN A 110 5.65 3.66 -3.28
N ALA A 111 4.67 3.16 -4.01
CA ALA A 111 4.74 1.91 -4.75
C ALA A 111 5.48 2.13 -6.09
N MET A 112 6.09 1.09 -6.63
CA MET A 112 6.63 1.09 -7.98
C MET A 112 5.49 0.98 -9.00
N ALA A 113 5.59 1.70 -10.12
CA ALA A 113 4.59 1.62 -11.19
C ALA A 113 4.65 0.28 -11.97
N SER A 114 5.78 -0.44 -11.92
CA SER A 114 6.03 -1.69 -12.65
C SER A 114 7.02 -2.60 -11.92
N GLY A 115 7.35 -3.76 -12.49
CA GLY A 115 8.33 -4.70 -11.92
C GLY A 115 7.73 -5.71 -10.95
N TYR A 116 6.40 -5.82 -10.87
CA TYR A 116 5.72 -6.80 -10.03
C TYR A 116 5.89 -8.22 -10.55
N SER A 117 6.32 -9.12 -9.67
CA SER A 117 6.19 -10.56 -9.89
C SER A 117 4.73 -10.97 -9.75
N VAL A 118 4.34 -12.04 -10.49
CA VAL A 118 3.00 -12.62 -10.45
C VAL A 118 3.07 -14.12 -10.16
N ASP A 119 1.98 -14.72 -9.72
CA ASP A 119 1.91 -16.16 -9.47
C ASP A 119 1.80 -16.91 -10.80
N THR A 120 2.88 -17.55 -11.24
CA THR A 120 2.93 -18.26 -12.54
C THR A 120 2.74 -19.76 -12.43
N SER A 121 2.92 -20.34 -11.23
CA SER A 121 2.64 -21.74 -10.92
C SER A 121 2.49 -21.94 -9.40
N ALA A 122 2.13 -23.13 -8.96
CA ALA A 122 2.02 -23.47 -7.54
C ALA A 122 3.34 -23.25 -6.74
N THR A 123 4.49 -23.28 -7.42
CA THR A 123 5.82 -23.16 -6.82
C THR A 123 6.55 -21.87 -7.22
N LYS A 124 5.97 -21.09 -8.15
CA LYS A 124 6.55 -19.86 -8.67
C LYS A 124 5.60 -18.69 -8.38
N LEU A 125 5.62 -18.24 -7.14
CA LEU A 125 4.73 -17.22 -6.60
C LEU A 125 5.40 -15.85 -6.60
N ALA A 126 4.60 -14.79 -6.65
CA ALA A 126 5.03 -13.40 -6.56
C ALA A 126 5.81 -13.14 -5.27
N ILE A 127 5.35 -13.73 -4.15
CA ILE A 127 6.04 -13.75 -2.88
C ILE A 127 6.68 -15.13 -2.73
N THR A 128 7.99 -15.20 -2.98
CA THR A 128 8.73 -16.47 -2.99
C THR A 128 8.60 -17.21 -1.66
N THR A 129 8.34 -18.51 -1.70
CA THR A 129 8.28 -19.36 -0.52
C THR A 129 9.68 -19.82 -0.08
N GLY A 130 9.80 -20.20 1.18
CA GLY A 130 11.04 -20.73 1.79
C GLY A 130 11.69 -19.72 2.74
N SER A 131 12.43 -20.27 3.72
CA SER A 131 13.19 -19.47 4.67
C SER A 131 14.14 -18.51 3.96
N ASP A 132 14.19 -17.28 4.41
CA ASP A 132 15.06 -16.19 3.96
C ASP A 132 14.83 -15.70 2.51
N LYS A 133 13.85 -16.30 1.82
CA LYS A 133 13.53 -15.94 0.42
C LYS A 133 12.38 -14.93 0.32
N GLY A 134 11.27 -15.22 0.97
CA GLY A 134 10.08 -14.38 0.98
C GLY A 134 10.04 -13.43 2.18
N TRP A 135 9.08 -13.66 3.06
CA TRP A 135 8.80 -12.78 4.17
C TRP A 135 9.35 -13.26 5.53
N TYR A 136 9.80 -14.53 5.65
CA TYR A 136 10.13 -15.16 6.93
C TYR A 136 11.50 -15.83 6.96
N HIS A 137 12.04 -15.97 8.17
CA HIS A 137 13.14 -16.82 8.56
C HIS A 137 12.59 -18.01 9.37
N TYR A 138 13.09 -19.22 9.10
CA TYR A 138 12.82 -20.42 9.90
C TYR A 138 14.09 -20.83 10.63
N ASP A 139 14.02 -20.84 11.95
CA ASP A 139 15.11 -21.31 12.80
C ASP A 139 14.96 -22.84 13.02
N PHE A 140 15.88 -23.61 12.47
CA PHE A 140 15.89 -25.07 12.58
C PHE A 140 16.19 -25.57 14.00
N ALA A 141 16.85 -24.79 14.88
CA ALA A 141 17.17 -25.21 16.23
C ALA A 141 15.94 -25.11 17.15
N THR A 142 15.12 -24.09 16.93
CA THR A 142 13.93 -23.82 17.75
C THR A 142 12.62 -24.16 17.06
N ASN A 143 12.63 -24.48 15.76
CA ASN A 143 11.46 -24.66 14.91
C ASN A 143 10.53 -23.42 14.89
N ILE A 144 11.10 -22.23 15.07
CA ILE A 144 10.35 -20.97 15.10
C ILE A 144 10.44 -20.28 13.74
N ILE A 145 9.31 -19.72 13.29
CA ILE A 145 9.20 -18.86 12.12
C ILE A 145 9.06 -17.41 12.58
N THR A 146 9.94 -16.54 12.12
CA THR A 146 9.88 -15.12 12.41
C THR A 146 9.84 -14.29 11.13
N PRO A 147 9.08 -13.19 11.08
CA PRO A 147 9.19 -12.24 9.99
C PRO A 147 10.61 -11.66 9.91
N ILE A 148 11.11 -11.48 8.68
CA ILE A 148 12.44 -10.88 8.47
C ILE A 148 12.35 -9.38 8.73
N ALA A 149 13.19 -8.86 9.62
CA ALA A 149 13.29 -7.43 9.88
C ALA A 149 13.62 -6.64 8.61
N GLY A 150 12.96 -5.50 8.42
CA GLY A 150 13.14 -4.67 7.21
C GLY A 150 12.59 -5.31 5.92
N ARG A 151 11.69 -6.28 6.03
CA ARG A 151 11.00 -6.86 4.88
C ARG A 151 9.64 -6.20 4.68
N VAL A 152 9.47 -5.50 3.55
CA VAL A 152 8.21 -4.85 3.17
C VAL A 152 7.75 -5.43 1.84
N LEU A 153 6.48 -5.79 1.76
CA LEU A 153 5.83 -6.29 0.56
C LEU A 153 5.08 -5.11 -0.10
N ILE A 154 5.45 -4.77 -1.31
CA ILE A 154 4.66 -3.84 -2.13
C ILE A 154 3.71 -4.69 -2.95
N ILE A 155 2.43 -4.49 -2.77
CA ILE A 155 1.37 -5.27 -3.39
C ILE A 155 0.70 -4.43 -4.47
N ARG A 156 0.60 -4.97 -5.68
CA ARG A 156 -0.42 -4.56 -6.63
C ARG A 156 -1.64 -5.43 -6.38
N THR A 157 -2.78 -4.80 -6.12
CA THR A 157 -4.04 -5.47 -5.79
C THR A 157 -4.66 -6.14 -7.01
N ALA A 158 -5.68 -6.96 -6.80
CA ALA A 158 -6.39 -7.66 -7.87
C ALA A 158 -6.98 -6.73 -8.94
N ASP A 159 -7.36 -5.52 -8.55
CA ASP A 159 -7.91 -4.48 -9.42
C ASP A 159 -6.88 -3.41 -9.87
N GLY A 160 -5.59 -3.67 -9.65
CA GLY A 160 -4.49 -2.84 -10.13
C GLY A 160 -4.14 -1.64 -9.25
N ARG A 161 -4.69 -1.51 -8.03
CA ARG A 161 -4.29 -0.51 -7.04
C ARG A 161 -3.05 -0.96 -6.28
N TYR A 162 -2.61 -0.17 -5.29
CA TYR A 162 -1.36 -0.41 -4.59
C TYR A 162 -1.53 -0.46 -3.08
N ALA A 163 -0.69 -1.26 -2.44
CA ALA A 163 -0.54 -1.29 -0.99
C ALA A 163 0.92 -1.57 -0.61
N LYS A 164 1.32 -1.16 0.60
CA LYS A 164 2.51 -1.67 1.29
C LYS A 164 2.06 -2.49 2.49
N MET A 165 2.77 -3.59 2.75
CA MET A 165 2.43 -4.52 3.82
C MET A 165 3.69 -5.01 4.53
N GLN A 166 3.60 -5.22 5.83
CA GLN A 166 4.61 -5.85 6.66
C GLN A 166 3.97 -6.93 7.53
N ILE A 167 4.53 -8.14 7.49
CA ILE A 167 4.14 -9.21 8.40
C ILE A 167 4.75 -8.90 9.76
N VAL A 168 3.93 -8.95 10.82
CA VAL A 168 4.32 -8.69 12.20
C VAL A 168 4.50 -9.99 12.98
N SER A 169 3.61 -10.98 12.77
CA SER A 169 3.68 -12.28 13.43
C SER A 169 3.06 -13.38 12.58
N TYR A 170 3.48 -14.61 12.82
CA TYR A 170 2.93 -15.85 12.26
C TYR A 170 2.17 -16.66 13.31
N TYR A 171 2.09 -16.16 14.53
CA TYR A 171 1.51 -16.85 15.68
C TYR A 171 0.26 -16.14 16.18
N LYS A 172 -0.67 -16.93 16.73
CA LYS A 172 -1.89 -16.42 17.35
C LYS A 172 -1.53 -15.42 18.44
N ASP A 173 -2.28 -14.31 18.48
CA ASP A 173 -2.13 -13.21 19.45
C ASP A 173 -0.74 -12.53 19.43
N ALA A 174 0.05 -12.79 18.36
CA ALA A 174 1.31 -12.11 18.04
C ALA A 174 2.28 -11.98 19.23
N PRO A 175 2.72 -13.08 19.89
CA PRO A 175 3.65 -13.00 20.99
C PRO A 175 4.95 -12.30 20.58
N VAL A 176 5.49 -11.47 21.46
CA VAL A 176 6.74 -10.71 21.21
C VAL A 176 7.92 -11.65 20.97
N THR A 177 7.98 -12.75 21.73
CA THR A 177 8.98 -13.81 21.58
C THR A 177 8.25 -15.14 21.43
N PRO A 178 8.01 -15.60 20.18
CA PRO A 178 7.31 -16.84 19.96
C PRO A 178 8.13 -18.05 20.42
N THR A 179 7.42 -19.07 20.90
CA THR A 179 7.96 -20.34 21.35
C THR A 179 7.31 -21.50 20.60
N GLN A 180 7.80 -22.73 20.80
CA GLN A 180 7.19 -23.94 20.20
C GLN A 180 5.78 -24.24 20.75
N ASN A 181 5.39 -23.64 21.88
CA ASN A 181 4.06 -23.80 22.48
C ASN A 181 3.02 -22.83 21.88
N ASP A 182 3.46 -21.83 21.13
CA ASP A 182 2.56 -20.85 20.52
C ASP A 182 1.90 -21.43 19.26
N ILE A 183 0.63 -21.09 19.07
CA ILE A 183 -0.16 -21.61 17.94
C ILE A 183 0.24 -20.86 16.67
N SER A 184 0.93 -21.55 15.78
CA SER A 184 1.36 -21.00 14.48
C SER A 184 0.20 -20.94 13.45
N ARG A 185 0.49 -20.38 12.26
CA ARG A 185 -0.45 -20.20 11.15
C ARG A 185 -1.57 -19.20 11.40
N PHE A 186 -1.27 -18.17 12.19
CA PHE A 186 -2.13 -17.01 12.40
C PHE A 186 -1.32 -15.75 12.07
N TYR A 187 -1.64 -15.13 10.94
CA TYR A 187 -0.94 -13.92 10.52
C TYR A 187 -1.44 -12.70 11.27
N THR A 188 -0.50 -11.91 11.75
CA THR A 188 -0.70 -10.51 12.10
C THR A 188 0.16 -9.68 11.17
N PHE A 189 -0.42 -8.65 10.53
CA PHE A 189 0.28 -7.77 9.62
C PHE A 189 -0.27 -6.34 9.68
N ARG A 190 0.55 -5.36 9.29
CA ARG A 190 0.12 -3.99 9.06
C ARG A 190 0.24 -3.64 7.59
N TYR A 191 -0.63 -2.77 7.10
CA TYR A 191 -0.59 -2.33 5.71
C TYR A 191 -1.18 -0.93 5.54
N VAL A 192 -0.81 -0.30 4.43
CA VAL A 192 -1.44 0.90 3.89
C VAL A 192 -1.99 0.54 2.52
N PHE A 193 -3.23 0.89 2.24
CA PHE A 193 -3.88 0.69 0.94
C PHE A 193 -4.15 2.04 0.28
N GLN A 194 -3.82 2.16 -1.02
CA GLN A 194 -4.10 3.33 -1.83
C GLN A 194 -5.36 3.13 -2.67
N PRO A 195 -6.48 3.81 -2.33
CA PRO A 195 -7.77 3.56 -2.99
C PRO A 195 -7.94 4.27 -4.33
N ASP A 196 -7.18 5.33 -4.64
CA ASP A 196 -7.37 6.16 -5.84
C ASP A 196 -6.59 5.68 -7.07
N GLY A 197 -5.73 4.66 -6.90
CA GLY A 197 -4.91 4.10 -7.96
C GLY A 197 -3.58 4.81 -8.20
N SER A 198 -3.28 5.87 -7.45
CA SER A 198 -1.95 6.47 -7.43
C SER A 198 -0.94 5.56 -6.74
N THR A 199 0.35 5.82 -6.90
CA THR A 199 1.42 5.07 -6.23
C THR A 199 1.77 5.59 -4.85
N THR A 200 1.15 6.66 -4.37
CA THR A 200 1.44 7.27 -3.06
C THR A 200 0.96 6.37 -1.92
N LEU A 201 1.85 6.07 -0.94
CA LEU A 201 1.59 5.15 0.18
C LEU A 201 1.92 5.80 1.54
N ARG A 202 1.63 7.09 1.70
CA ARG A 202 1.89 7.89 2.91
C ARG A 202 0.66 8.65 3.37
#